data_483e0f4e9cadfb8192082491a83a282c
#
_entry.id   483e0f4e9cadfb8192082491a83a282c
#
_cell.length_a   1.000
_cell.length_b   1.000
_cell.length_c   1.000
_cell.angle_alpha   90.00
_cell.angle_beta   90.00
_cell.angle_gamma   90.00
#
_symmetry.space_group_name_H-M   'P 1'
#
loop_
_entity.id
_entity.type
_entity.pdbx_description
1 polymer ?
#
loop_
_entity_poly.entity_id
_entity_poly.type
_entity_poly.pdbx_seq_one_letter_code
_entity_poly.pdbx_strand_id
1 'polypeptide(L)'
;MQEQILLLADAMKQADYILIGAGAGLSAAAGLSFADEKLFRERYPYWAERGRHSEYHMFSFRDWTIEQQWAYMADHIHRVRYETPPLPLYQTLKTILEEKLSNKEYMILTSNVDRQFARN
;
A
#
# COMPACT_ATOMS: atom_id res chain seq x y z
N MET A 1 12.51 -18.07 -11.62
CA MET A 1 12.36 -16.66 -11.14
C MET A 1 13.17 -15.67 -11.99
N GLN A 2 14.48 -15.84 -12.15
CA GLN A 2 15.31 -14.91 -12.95
C GLN A 2 14.87 -14.82 -14.43
N GLU A 3 14.54 -15.94 -15.06
CA GLU A 3 14.04 -15.99 -16.44
C GLU A 3 12.71 -15.22 -16.58
N GLN A 4 11.80 -15.34 -15.64
CA GLN A 4 10.51 -14.60 -15.64
C GLN A 4 10.72 -13.08 -15.52
N ILE A 5 11.72 -12.65 -14.75
CA ILE A 5 12.08 -11.24 -14.63
C ILE A 5 12.62 -10.69 -15.96
N LEU A 6 13.46 -11.46 -16.67
CA LEU A 6 13.98 -11.07 -17.96
C LEU A 6 12.86 -10.97 -19.02
N LEU A 7 11.96 -11.96 -19.05
CA LEU A 7 10.79 -11.93 -19.93
C LEU A 7 9.90 -10.72 -19.67
N LEU A 8 9.65 -10.39 -18.41
CA LEU A 8 8.89 -9.19 -18.05
C LEU A 8 9.60 -7.91 -18.51
N ALA A 9 10.90 -7.80 -18.26
CA ALA A 9 11.69 -6.64 -18.66
C ALA A 9 11.68 -6.43 -20.19
N ASP A 10 11.76 -7.51 -20.97
CA ASP A 10 11.69 -7.44 -22.42
C ASP A 10 10.28 -7.08 -22.90
N ALA A 11 9.24 -7.64 -22.30
CA ALA A 11 7.87 -7.26 -22.61
C ALA A 11 7.60 -5.77 -22.33
N MET A 12 8.09 -5.23 -21.21
CA MET A 12 7.97 -3.80 -20.88
C MET A 12 8.70 -2.92 -21.88
N LYS A 13 9.87 -3.32 -22.36
CA LYS A 13 10.62 -2.58 -23.39
C LYS A 13 9.91 -2.57 -24.73
N GLN A 14 9.20 -3.64 -25.10
CA GLN A 14 8.48 -3.78 -26.36
C GLN A 14 7.08 -3.15 -26.34
N ALA A 15 6.49 -2.96 -25.16
CA ALA A 15 5.17 -2.36 -25.03
C ALA A 15 5.15 -0.89 -25.47
N ASP A 16 4.07 -0.45 -26.09
CA ASP A 16 3.83 0.96 -26.42
C ASP A 16 3.33 1.73 -25.21
N TYR A 17 2.62 1.06 -24.31
CA TYR A 17 2.01 1.62 -23.11
C TYR A 17 2.09 0.65 -21.93
N ILE A 18 2.28 1.17 -20.71
CA ILE A 18 2.39 0.37 -19.50
C ILE A 18 1.25 0.70 -18.55
N LEU A 19 0.42 -0.28 -18.21
CA LEU A 19 -0.59 -0.15 -17.16
C LEU A 19 -0.13 -0.88 -15.89
N ILE A 20 -0.06 -0.17 -14.78
CA ILE A 20 0.33 -0.71 -13.47
C ILE A 20 -0.90 -0.78 -12.57
N GLY A 21 -1.39 -1.99 -12.31
CA GLY A 21 -2.40 -2.25 -11.30
C GLY A 21 -1.75 -2.56 -9.95
N ALA A 22 -2.07 -1.78 -8.91
CA ALA A 22 -1.49 -1.98 -7.59
C ALA A 22 -2.54 -1.94 -6.49
N GLY A 23 -2.50 -2.90 -5.58
CA GLY A 23 -3.33 -3.01 -4.40
C GLY A 23 -2.51 -3.03 -3.11
N ALA A 24 -3.15 -3.34 -2.00
CA ALA A 24 -2.53 -3.37 -0.66
C ALA A 24 -1.33 -4.34 -0.56
N GLY A 25 -1.24 -5.33 -1.43
CA GLY A 25 -0.09 -6.24 -1.50
C GLY A 25 1.23 -5.54 -1.84
N LEU A 26 1.20 -4.48 -2.67
CA LEU A 26 2.39 -3.68 -2.96
C LEU A 26 2.87 -2.95 -1.71
N SER A 27 1.96 -2.34 -0.95
CA SER A 27 2.28 -1.65 0.30
C SER A 27 2.76 -2.63 1.37
N ALA A 28 2.14 -3.81 1.46
CA ALA A 28 2.58 -4.87 2.38
C ALA A 28 4.01 -5.34 2.06
N ALA A 29 4.34 -5.55 0.77
CA ALA A 29 5.69 -5.86 0.33
C ALA A 29 6.70 -4.73 0.62
N ALA A 30 6.23 -3.49 0.66
CA ALA A 30 7.02 -2.32 1.03
C ALA A 30 7.14 -2.11 2.55
N GLY A 31 6.56 -2.99 3.38
CA GLY A 31 6.59 -2.92 4.85
C GLY A 31 5.37 -2.28 5.51
N LEU A 32 4.36 -1.87 4.75
CA LEU A 32 3.11 -1.31 5.28
C LEU A 32 1.99 -2.36 5.18
N SER A 33 1.92 -3.25 6.15
CA SER A 33 0.92 -4.33 6.19
C SER A 33 -0.22 -4.01 7.15
N PHE A 34 -1.45 -4.05 6.66
CA PHE A 34 -2.68 -3.92 7.46
C PHE A 34 -3.15 -5.24 8.06
N ALA A 35 -2.47 -6.36 7.75
CA ALA A 35 -2.74 -7.68 8.28
C ALA A 35 -1.85 -8.05 9.48
N ASP A 36 -0.89 -7.20 9.87
CA ASP A 36 0.04 -7.48 10.95
C ASP A 36 -0.65 -7.41 12.32
N GLU A 37 -0.97 -8.57 12.86
CA GLU A 37 -1.68 -8.70 14.14
C GLU A 37 -0.85 -8.24 15.34
N LYS A 38 0.46 -8.43 15.31
CA LYS A 38 1.35 -8.01 16.40
C LYS A 38 1.37 -6.48 16.46
N LEU A 39 1.62 -5.85 15.33
CA LEU A 39 1.65 -4.40 15.21
C LEU A 39 0.29 -3.78 15.54
N PHE A 40 -0.79 -4.43 15.12
CA PHE A 40 -2.15 -4.01 15.46
C PHE A 40 -2.38 -4.02 16.97
N ARG A 41 -1.98 -5.09 17.67
CA ARG A 41 -2.12 -5.22 19.12
C ARG A 41 -1.33 -4.18 19.88
N GLU A 42 -0.13 -3.86 19.40
CA GLU A 42 0.71 -2.81 19.99
C GLU A 42 0.11 -1.41 19.84
N ARG A 43 -0.48 -1.13 18.68
CA ARG A 43 -1.07 0.19 18.37
C ARG A 43 -2.45 0.40 18.95
N TYR A 44 -3.27 -0.63 18.92
CA TYR A 44 -4.68 -0.58 19.25
C TYR A 44 -5.06 -1.60 20.34
N PRO A 45 -4.43 -1.55 21.54
CA PRO A 45 -4.69 -2.52 22.61
C PRO A 45 -6.17 -2.54 23.01
N TYR A 46 -6.84 -1.40 23.06
CA TYR A 46 -8.27 -1.31 23.31
C TYR A 46 -9.12 -2.18 22.37
N TRP A 47 -8.80 -2.19 21.08
CA TRP A 47 -9.52 -2.99 20.10
C TRP A 47 -9.08 -4.46 20.12
N ALA A 48 -7.81 -4.71 20.39
CA ALA A 48 -7.27 -6.06 20.50
C ALA A 48 -7.90 -6.84 21.67
N GLU A 49 -8.09 -6.20 22.83
CA GLU A 49 -8.79 -6.78 23.99
C GLU A 49 -10.27 -7.10 23.70
N ARG A 50 -10.84 -6.47 22.68
CA ARG A 50 -12.22 -6.70 22.20
C ARG A 50 -12.31 -7.64 21.03
N GLY A 51 -11.25 -8.46 20.82
CA GLY A 51 -11.22 -9.51 19.80
C GLY A 51 -10.99 -9.01 18.38
N ARG A 52 -10.41 -7.80 18.21
CA ARG A 52 -9.96 -7.32 16.91
C ARG A 52 -8.49 -7.71 16.72
N HIS A 53 -8.13 -8.13 15.50
CA HIS A 53 -6.82 -8.74 15.27
C HIS A 53 -5.95 -7.98 14.24
N SER A 54 -6.57 -7.16 13.39
CA SER A 54 -5.87 -6.45 12.32
C SER A 54 -6.62 -5.20 11.87
N GLU A 55 -5.95 -4.32 11.14
CA GLU A 55 -6.59 -3.15 10.53
C GLU A 55 -7.64 -3.57 9.48
N TYR A 56 -7.44 -4.69 8.77
CA TYR A 56 -8.48 -5.25 7.90
C TYR A 56 -9.74 -5.64 8.67
N HIS A 57 -9.60 -6.18 9.86
CA HIS A 57 -10.74 -6.51 10.72
C HIS A 57 -11.53 -5.25 11.10
N MET A 58 -10.86 -4.15 11.34
CA MET A 58 -11.50 -2.86 11.64
C MET A 58 -12.30 -2.31 10.46
N PHE A 59 -11.84 -2.45 9.23
CA PHE A 59 -12.57 -1.99 8.04
C PHE A 59 -13.89 -2.73 7.81
N SER A 60 -13.98 -3.98 8.25
CA SER A 60 -15.21 -4.79 8.19
C SER A 60 -16.10 -4.66 9.43
N PHE A 61 -15.62 -4.02 10.49
CA PHE A 61 -16.34 -3.89 11.75
C PHE A 61 -17.52 -2.92 11.62
N ARG A 62 -18.64 -3.23 12.28
CA ARG A 62 -19.89 -2.44 12.19
C ARG A 62 -20.44 -2.01 13.56
N ASP A 63 -20.08 -2.70 14.64
CA ASP A 63 -20.66 -2.48 15.98
C ASP A 63 -19.85 -1.47 16.79
N TRP A 64 -19.59 -0.30 16.24
CA TRP A 64 -18.95 0.82 16.93
C TRP A 64 -19.83 2.07 16.89
N THR A 65 -19.63 2.96 17.87
CA THR A 65 -20.28 4.26 17.81
C THR A 65 -19.62 5.12 16.72
N ILE A 66 -20.31 6.18 16.31
CA ILE A 66 -19.77 7.12 15.33
C ILE A 66 -18.46 7.74 15.84
N GLU A 67 -18.36 8.05 17.12
CA GLU A 67 -17.16 8.61 17.74
C GLU A 67 -15.98 7.62 17.69
N GLN A 68 -16.23 6.35 18.01
CA GLN A 68 -15.22 5.28 17.91
C GLN A 68 -14.74 5.10 16.48
N GLN A 69 -15.65 5.12 15.51
CA GLN A 69 -15.33 5.01 14.09
C GLN A 69 -14.45 6.18 13.65
N TRP A 70 -14.83 7.39 13.96
CA TRP A 70 -14.06 8.58 13.61
C TRP A 70 -12.70 8.62 14.29
N ALA A 71 -12.63 8.28 15.59
CA ALA A 71 -11.36 8.20 16.31
C ALA A 71 -10.38 7.23 15.67
N TYR A 72 -10.84 6.00 15.35
CA TYR A 72 -10.00 5.01 14.69
C TYR A 72 -9.59 5.45 13.27
N MET A 73 -10.55 5.90 12.46
CA MET A 73 -10.29 6.28 11.06
C MET A 73 -9.40 7.51 10.95
N ALA A 74 -9.56 8.50 11.83
CA ALA A 74 -8.70 9.68 11.86
C ALA A 74 -7.25 9.30 12.16
N ASP A 75 -7.03 8.47 13.19
CA ASP A 75 -5.70 7.96 13.53
C ASP A 75 -5.09 7.12 12.38
N HIS A 76 -5.86 6.18 11.85
CA HIS A 76 -5.42 5.35 10.72
C HIS A 76 -5.03 6.19 9.50
N ILE A 77 -5.88 7.14 9.09
CA ILE A 77 -5.62 8.01 7.95
C ILE A 77 -4.40 8.89 8.22
N HIS A 78 -4.30 9.49 9.40
CA HIS A 78 -3.17 10.35 9.77
C HIS A 78 -1.86 9.57 9.65
N ARG A 79 -1.76 8.42 10.27
CA ARG A 79 -0.59 7.56 10.25
C ARG A 79 -0.23 7.08 8.84
N VAL A 80 -1.20 6.52 8.13
CA VAL A 80 -0.93 5.86 6.85
C VAL A 80 -0.64 6.86 5.74
N ARG A 81 -1.36 7.98 5.69
CA ARG A 81 -1.23 8.94 4.60
C ARG A 81 -0.27 10.08 4.88
N TYR A 82 -0.08 10.46 6.13
CA TYR A 82 0.68 11.66 6.47
C TYR A 82 1.98 11.37 7.21
N GLU A 83 2.01 10.41 8.12
CA GLU A 83 3.23 10.08 8.88
C GLU A 83 4.11 9.04 8.18
N THR A 84 3.54 8.04 7.50
CA THR A 84 4.33 7.02 6.80
C THR A 84 5.22 7.68 5.75
N PRO A 85 6.55 7.54 5.84
CA PRO A 85 7.47 8.15 4.87
C PRO A 85 7.33 7.50 3.48
N PRO A 86 7.93 8.10 2.44
CA PRO A 86 8.09 7.43 1.14
C PRO A 86 8.75 6.06 1.30
N LEU A 87 8.11 5.02 0.77
CA LEU A 87 8.58 3.64 0.92
C LEU A 87 9.54 3.27 -0.22
N PRO A 88 10.71 2.65 0.08
CA PRO A 88 11.75 2.38 -0.92
C PRO A 88 11.28 1.57 -2.14
N LEU A 89 10.33 0.65 -1.96
CA LEU A 89 9.78 -0.13 -3.08
C LEU A 89 9.07 0.76 -4.11
N TYR A 90 8.34 1.77 -3.66
CA TYR A 90 7.68 2.74 -4.55
C TYR A 90 8.70 3.64 -5.25
N GLN A 91 9.76 4.04 -4.56
CA GLN A 91 10.88 4.78 -5.17
C GLN A 91 11.58 3.95 -6.26
N THR A 92 11.81 2.66 -6.01
CA THR A 92 12.37 1.74 -7.00
C THR A 92 11.46 1.63 -8.22
N LEU A 93 10.14 1.49 -8.02
CA LEU A 93 9.19 1.43 -9.12
C LEU A 93 9.21 2.73 -9.95
N LYS A 94 9.23 3.88 -9.31
CA LYS A 94 9.38 5.19 -9.97
C LYS A 94 10.66 5.26 -10.82
N THR A 95 11.80 4.87 -10.25
CA THR A 95 13.08 4.84 -10.96
C THR A 95 13.01 3.94 -12.21
N ILE A 96 12.37 2.77 -12.12
CA ILE A 96 12.20 1.89 -13.29
C ILE A 96 11.37 2.59 -14.38
N LEU A 97 10.27 3.23 -14.02
CA LEU A 97 9.39 3.89 -14.98
C LEU A 97 10.01 5.12 -15.62
N GLU A 98 10.62 5.99 -14.83
CA GLU A 98 11.10 7.29 -15.27
C GLU A 98 12.50 7.22 -15.90
N GLU A 99 13.37 6.33 -15.43
CA GLU A 99 14.76 6.26 -15.92
C GLU A 99 14.99 5.10 -16.91
N LYS A 100 14.42 3.92 -16.65
CA LYS A 100 14.65 2.72 -17.50
C LYS A 100 13.65 2.60 -18.63
N LEU A 101 12.48 3.17 -18.48
CA LEU A 101 11.38 3.14 -19.44
C LEU A 101 10.92 4.58 -19.81
N SER A 102 11.83 5.53 -19.79
CA SER A 102 11.57 6.97 -19.98
C SER A 102 10.91 7.34 -21.31
N ASN A 103 10.98 6.46 -22.31
CA ASN A 103 10.33 6.62 -23.61
C ASN A 103 8.93 5.99 -23.68
N LYS A 104 8.42 5.50 -22.56
CA LYS A 104 7.11 4.84 -22.49
C LYS A 104 6.09 5.70 -21.77
N GLU A 105 4.88 5.71 -22.28
CA GLU A 105 3.74 6.23 -21.52
C GLU A 105 3.24 5.16 -20.55
N TYR A 106 2.83 5.61 -19.35
CA TYR A 106 2.30 4.69 -18.36
C TYR A 106 1.13 5.29 -17.58
N MET A 107 0.31 4.42 -17.01
CA MET A 107 -0.75 4.78 -16.07
C MET A 107 -0.68 3.88 -14.84
N ILE A 108 -0.95 4.47 -13.68
CA ILE A 108 -1.07 3.74 -12.42
C ILE A 108 -2.54 3.71 -12.02
N LEU A 109 -3.08 2.50 -11.83
CA LEU A 109 -4.40 2.25 -11.31
C LEU A 109 -4.26 1.60 -9.93
N THR A 110 -4.71 2.28 -8.88
CA THR A 110 -4.60 1.77 -7.51
C THR A 110 -5.84 2.02 -6.68
N SER A 111 -6.17 1.05 -5.81
CA SER A 111 -7.14 1.19 -4.73
C SER A 111 -6.48 1.54 -3.38
N ASN A 112 -5.15 1.71 -3.34
CA ASN A 112 -4.43 2.02 -2.11
C ASN A 112 -4.74 3.43 -1.62
N VAL A 113 -4.96 3.55 -0.32
CA VAL A 113 -5.28 4.81 0.36
C VAL A 113 -4.07 5.46 1.03
N ASP A 114 -2.91 4.81 1.00
CA ASP A 114 -1.67 5.19 1.68
C ASP A 114 -0.92 6.38 1.04
N ARG A 115 -1.36 6.84 -0.11
CA ARG A 115 -0.77 7.96 -0.84
C ARG A 115 0.68 7.71 -1.33
N GLN A 116 1.20 6.49 -1.30
CA GLN A 116 2.59 6.22 -1.63
C GLN A 116 2.96 6.58 -3.08
N PHE A 117 2.09 6.33 -4.04
CA PHE A 117 2.31 6.77 -5.43
C PHE A 117 2.40 8.29 -5.61
N ALA A 118 1.71 9.06 -4.77
CA ALA A 118 1.76 10.52 -4.85
C ALA A 118 2.92 11.14 -4.05
N ARG A 119 3.57 10.36 -3.18
CA ARG A 119 4.69 10.80 -2.34
C ARG A 119 6.05 10.46 -2.91
N ASN A 120 6.11 9.53 -3.81
CA ASN A 120 7.30 9.10 -4.53
C ASN A 120 7.26 9.58 -5.97
#